data_ddcee00846479dd2225a0dcae2c5045e
#
_entry.id   ddcee00846479dd2225a0dcae2c5045e
#
_cell.length_a   1.000
_cell.length_b   1.000
_cell.length_c   1.000
_cell.angle_alpha   90.00
_cell.angle_beta   90.00
_cell.angle_gamma   90.00
#
_symmetry.space_group_name_H-M   'P 1'
#
loop_
_entity.id
_entity.type
_entity.pdbx_description
1 polymer ?
#
loop_
_entity_poly.entity_id
_entity_poly.type
_entity_poly.pdbx_seq_one_letter_code
_entity_poly.pdbx_strand_id
1 'polypeptide(L)'
;MKFCRIEDLPPYVFATVDQLKRELRSDGRDVIDLGFGNPDLPSPAIAVAKLQEAAGKPANHRYSASRGITQLRRAVAEHYERSFGVLLDPETQITSTIGAKEGLAHLMWVLAESGDTVVVPTPAYPIHRVAPALTGARVVTPLASGGVEAIADAVRANNPKVVIISFPHNPTTAIASAEEMQFLVDLAREREFLLVHDFAYADIAFDGHRPPSVLAAEGAAECAVELYSLTKSFSMAGWRVGFLSGRPDVVAALTKLKSYLDYGTFQPIQIAAIVALREAQDYPAEICEIYRLRRDALCRGLDRAGWHVDPPLGTMFVWAEIPERYRELGSLEFALLLAREANVAVSPGIGFGDGGDGHVRFALVENEQRIGQATRAVKKLLDR
;
A
#
# COMPACT_ATOMS: atom_id res chain seq x y z
N MET A 1 -9.51 -22.10 -24.93
CA MET A 1 -9.82 -22.21 -23.47
C MET A 1 -10.19 -20.83 -22.99
N LYS A 2 -11.28 -20.68 -22.23
CA LYS A 2 -11.67 -19.40 -21.62
C LYS A 2 -11.13 -19.34 -20.18
N PHE A 3 -10.59 -18.18 -19.79
CA PHE A 3 -10.06 -17.92 -18.45
C PHE A 3 -10.96 -16.90 -17.73
N CYS A 4 -12.22 -17.30 -17.47
CA CYS A 4 -13.30 -16.41 -17.05
C CYS A 4 -12.93 -15.44 -15.89
N ARG A 5 -12.11 -15.88 -14.94
CA ARG A 5 -11.67 -15.03 -13.82
C ARG A 5 -10.66 -13.94 -14.21
N ILE A 6 -10.02 -14.09 -15.37
CA ILE A 6 -8.97 -13.17 -15.84
C ILE A 6 -9.49 -12.25 -16.93
N GLU A 7 -10.42 -12.75 -17.78
CA GLU A 7 -10.98 -11.99 -18.90
C GLU A 7 -11.77 -10.77 -18.43
N ASP A 8 -12.40 -10.85 -17.24
CA ASP A 8 -13.16 -9.75 -16.64
C ASP A 8 -12.28 -8.70 -15.89
N LEU A 9 -10.98 -8.97 -15.75
CA LEU A 9 -10.08 -7.98 -15.13
C LEU A 9 -9.80 -6.82 -16.09
N PRO A 10 -9.82 -5.57 -15.59
CA PRO A 10 -9.49 -4.42 -16.42
C PRO A 10 -8.05 -4.50 -16.93
N PRO A 11 -7.75 -3.91 -18.11
CA PRO A 11 -6.39 -3.82 -18.62
C PRO A 11 -5.43 -3.20 -17.59
N TYR A 12 -4.25 -3.79 -17.45
CA TYR A 12 -3.24 -3.28 -16.52
C TYR A 12 -2.50 -2.10 -17.15
N VAL A 13 -3.11 -0.89 -17.08
CA VAL A 13 -2.66 0.31 -17.77
C VAL A 13 -1.23 0.74 -17.41
N PHE A 14 -0.72 0.35 -16.26
CA PHE A 14 0.68 0.61 -15.88
C PHE A 14 1.67 -0.07 -16.84
N ALA A 15 1.31 -1.20 -17.46
CA ALA A 15 2.14 -1.88 -18.45
C ALA A 15 2.39 -1.02 -19.70
N THR A 16 1.41 -0.19 -20.10
CA THR A 16 1.54 0.72 -21.24
C THR A 16 2.62 1.79 -20.98
N VAL A 17 2.59 2.39 -19.79
CA VAL A 17 3.62 3.37 -19.38
C VAL A 17 5.00 2.70 -19.25
N ASP A 18 5.05 1.50 -18.70
CA ASP A 18 6.30 0.73 -18.58
C ASP A 18 6.88 0.33 -19.92
N GLN A 19 6.03 0.00 -20.89
CA GLN A 19 6.47 -0.29 -22.25
C GLN A 19 7.07 0.95 -22.90
N LEU A 20 6.37 2.08 -22.89
CA LEU A 20 6.87 3.35 -23.44
C LEU A 20 8.20 3.76 -22.76
N LYS A 21 8.29 3.63 -21.45
CA LYS A 21 9.53 3.91 -20.71
C LYS A 21 10.71 3.05 -21.20
N ARG A 22 10.49 1.75 -21.45
CA ARG A 22 11.54 0.86 -22.03
C ARG A 22 11.93 1.29 -23.43
N GLU A 23 10.98 1.63 -24.30
CA GLU A 23 11.22 2.12 -25.64
C GLU A 23 12.07 3.40 -25.63
N LEU A 24 11.67 4.41 -24.86
CA LEU A 24 12.41 5.67 -24.73
C LEU A 24 13.84 5.47 -24.20
N ARG A 25 14.03 4.56 -23.23
CA ARG A 25 15.36 4.23 -22.72
C ARG A 25 16.21 3.49 -23.77
N SER A 26 15.62 2.62 -24.59
CA SER A 26 16.33 1.96 -25.69
C SER A 26 16.79 2.94 -26.76
N ASP A 27 16.08 4.05 -26.94
CA ASP A 27 16.45 5.17 -27.82
C ASP A 27 17.48 6.12 -27.19
N GLY A 28 18.07 5.75 -26.05
CA GLY A 28 19.10 6.52 -25.35
C GLY A 28 18.57 7.71 -24.53
N ARG A 29 17.27 7.82 -24.33
CA ARG A 29 16.66 8.93 -23.55
C ARG A 29 16.79 8.67 -22.04
N ASP A 30 17.15 9.70 -21.29
CA ASP A 30 17.22 9.67 -19.82
C ASP A 30 15.83 9.90 -19.22
N VAL A 31 15.06 8.81 -19.05
CA VAL A 31 13.71 8.87 -18.47
C VAL A 31 13.79 8.78 -16.95
N ILE A 32 13.31 9.82 -16.27
CA ILE A 32 13.16 9.88 -14.81
C ILE A 32 11.86 9.17 -14.43
N ASP A 33 12.00 8.08 -13.65
CA ASP A 33 10.86 7.23 -13.30
C ASP A 33 10.28 7.59 -11.93
N LEU A 34 9.22 8.39 -11.95
CA LEU A 34 8.39 8.72 -10.78
C LEU A 34 7.05 7.95 -10.82
N GLY A 35 6.92 6.91 -11.64
CA GLY A 35 5.69 6.11 -11.77
C GLY A 35 5.62 4.96 -10.79
N PHE A 36 6.66 4.14 -10.73
CA PHE A 36 6.63 2.90 -9.96
C PHE A 36 7.03 3.12 -8.49
N GLY A 37 6.08 2.88 -7.56
CA GLY A 37 6.27 3.07 -6.12
C GLY A 37 7.10 1.95 -5.46
N ASN A 38 8.30 1.70 -5.98
CA ASN A 38 9.24 0.76 -5.40
C ASN A 38 10.24 1.52 -4.51
N PRO A 39 10.33 1.24 -3.20
CA PRO A 39 11.36 1.85 -2.36
C PRO A 39 12.75 1.70 -2.96
N ASP A 40 13.47 2.81 -3.06
CA ASP A 40 14.82 2.90 -3.62
C ASP A 40 15.93 2.92 -2.55
N LEU A 41 15.53 3.18 -1.30
CA LEU A 41 16.46 3.23 -0.17
C LEU A 41 16.87 1.80 0.25
N PRO A 42 18.11 1.60 0.74
CA PRO A 42 18.57 0.29 1.19
C PRO A 42 17.79 -0.17 2.42
N SER A 43 17.62 -1.49 2.60
CA SER A 43 17.09 -2.04 3.86
C SER A 43 18.09 -1.79 5.01
N PRO A 44 17.64 -1.81 6.30
CA PRO A 44 18.52 -1.61 7.44
C PRO A 44 19.74 -2.54 7.40
N ALA A 45 20.93 -1.98 7.50
CA ALA A 45 22.19 -2.75 7.38
C ALA A 45 22.27 -3.91 8.38
N ILE A 46 21.78 -3.71 9.61
CA ILE A 46 21.74 -4.75 10.65
C ILE A 46 20.83 -5.92 10.26
N ALA A 47 19.70 -5.66 9.60
CA ALA A 47 18.82 -6.71 9.10
C ALA A 47 19.47 -7.48 7.94
N VAL A 48 20.18 -6.78 7.03
CA VAL A 48 20.92 -7.39 5.92
C VAL A 48 22.02 -8.31 6.47
N ALA A 49 22.81 -7.85 7.43
CA ALA A 49 23.83 -8.66 8.08
C ALA A 49 23.24 -9.91 8.75
N LYS A 50 22.08 -9.75 9.43
CA LYS A 50 21.38 -10.87 10.06
C LYS A 50 20.83 -11.88 9.06
N LEU A 51 20.35 -11.42 7.91
CA LEU A 51 19.94 -12.31 6.81
C LEU A 51 21.11 -13.17 6.33
N GLN A 52 22.28 -12.57 6.10
CA GLN A 52 23.49 -13.28 5.65
C GLN A 52 23.92 -14.34 6.68
N GLU A 53 23.98 -13.97 7.97
CA GLU A 53 24.28 -14.91 9.07
C GLU A 53 23.29 -16.07 9.12
N ALA A 54 21.99 -15.76 9.09
CA ALA A 54 20.93 -16.74 9.21
C ALA A 54 20.84 -17.68 7.98
N ALA A 55 21.08 -17.16 6.78
CA ALA A 55 21.12 -17.94 5.54
C ALA A 55 22.32 -18.90 5.50
N GLY A 56 23.41 -18.63 6.20
CA GLY A 56 24.53 -19.54 6.34
C GLY A 56 24.28 -20.76 7.24
N LYS A 57 23.15 -20.81 7.96
CA LYS A 57 22.84 -21.91 8.89
C LYS A 57 21.94 -22.97 8.23
N PRO A 58 22.41 -24.21 7.98
CA PRO A 58 21.63 -25.24 7.27
C PRO A 58 20.27 -25.54 7.90
N ALA A 59 20.12 -25.41 9.22
CA ALA A 59 18.85 -25.64 9.92
C ALA A 59 17.74 -24.67 9.48
N ASN A 60 18.08 -23.49 8.97
CA ASN A 60 17.13 -22.48 8.52
C ASN A 60 16.61 -22.69 7.08
N HIS A 61 17.11 -23.72 6.37
CA HIS A 61 16.67 -24.05 5.00
C HIS A 61 15.48 -25.02 4.96
N ARG A 62 15.00 -25.45 6.10
CA ARG A 62 13.80 -26.30 6.21
C ARG A 62 12.54 -25.48 6.00
N TYR A 63 11.43 -26.16 5.70
CA TYR A 63 10.12 -25.52 5.72
C TYR A 63 9.88 -24.80 7.06
N SER A 64 9.39 -23.60 6.98
CA SER A 64 9.03 -22.79 8.15
C SER A 64 7.59 -23.03 8.58
N ALA A 65 7.18 -22.45 9.70
CA ALA A 65 5.78 -22.43 10.10
C ALA A 65 4.98 -21.45 9.23
N SER A 66 3.84 -21.89 8.67
CA SER A 66 2.98 -21.07 7.80
C SER A 66 2.54 -19.74 8.43
N ARG A 67 2.30 -19.75 9.75
CA ARG A 67 1.95 -18.55 10.53
C ARG A 67 3.13 -17.65 10.90
N GLY A 68 4.35 -18.02 10.51
CA GLY A 68 5.59 -17.38 10.96
C GLY A 68 6.12 -17.96 12.28
N ILE A 69 7.45 -17.87 12.48
CA ILE A 69 8.11 -18.35 13.70
C ILE A 69 7.65 -17.54 14.93
N THR A 70 7.61 -18.18 16.10
CA THR A 70 7.11 -17.56 17.37
C THR A 70 7.80 -16.24 17.67
N GLN A 71 9.12 -16.17 17.49
CA GLN A 71 9.87 -14.94 17.79
C GLN A 71 9.49 -13.79 16.85
N LEU A 72 9.13 -14.07 15.59
CA LEU A 72 8.64 -13.05 14.67
C LEU A 72 7.30 -12.48 15.14
N ARG A 73 6.34 -13.36 15.50
CA ARG A 73 5.04 -12.92 15.99
C ARG A 73 5.14 -12.09 17.29
N ARG A 74 6.07 -12.47 18.19
CA ARG A 74 6.38 -11.68 19.40
C ARG A 74 6.96 -10.31 19.04
N ALA A 75 7.91 -10.26 18.09
CA ALA A 75 8.49 -8.99 17.65
C ALA A 75 7.42 -8.07 17.01
N VAL A 76 6.44 -8.66 16.31
CA VAL A 76 5.29 -7.89 15.77
C VAL A 76 4.42 -7.36 16.89
N ALA A 77 4.07 -8.17 17.90
CA ALA A 77 3.29 -7.71 19.05
C ALA A 77 4.00 -6.56 19.79
N GLU A 78 5.30 -6.71 20.05
CA GLU A 78 6.13 -5.66 20.67
C GLU A 78 6.18 -4.38 19.82
N HIS A 79 6.21 -4.51 18.50
CA HIS A 79 6.15 -3.35 17.59
C HIS A 79 4.79 -2.64 17.66
N TYR A 80 3.68 -3.38 17.66
CA TYR A 80 2.33 -2.80 17.77
C TYR A 80 2.12 -2.09 19.11
N GLU A 81 2.56 -2.68 20.22
CA GLU A 81 2.50 -2.06 21.53
C GLU A 81 3.29 -0.74 21.56
N ARG A 82 4.52 -0.77 21.08
CA ARG A 82 5.42 0.40 21.09
C ARG A 82 4.96 1.52 20.15
N SER A 83 4.54 1.17 18.93
CA SER A 83 4.29 2.14 17.86
C SER A 83 2.86 2.66 17.85
N PHE A 84 1.89 1.83 18.25
CA PHE A 84 0.46 2.12 18.15
C PHE A 84 -0.29 1.99 19.47
N GLY A 85 0.35 1.55 20.55
CA GLY A 85 -0.30 1.30 21.85
C GLY A 85 -1.26 0.10 21.84
N VAL A 86 -1.14 -0.80 20.85
CA VAL A 86 -2.03 -1.94 20.67
C VAL A 86 -1.42 -3.20 21.26
N LEU A 87 -2.10 -3.82 22.23
CA LEU A 87 -1.70 -5.10 22.81
C LEU A 87 -2.28 -6.27 21.99
N LEU A 88 -1.42 -7.09 21.41
CA LEU A 88 -1.79 -8.25 20.62
C LEU A 88 -1.25 -9.54 21.24
N ASP A 89 -2.07 -10.58 21.29
CA ASP A 89 -1.59 -11.92 21.61
C ASP A 89 -0.86 -12.52 20.40
N PRO A 90 0.46 -12.77 20.49
CA PRO A 90 1.23 -13.33 19.39
C PRO A 90 0.83 -14.75 18.99
N GLU A 91 0.07 -15.45 19.84
CA GLU A 91 -0.37 -16.83 19.56
C GLU A 91 -1.71 -16.89 18.85
N THR A 92 -2.59 -15.91 18.97
CA THR A 92 -3.94 -15.96 18.39
C THR A 92 -4.23 -14.82 17.41
N GLN A 93 -3.56 -13.68 17.56
CA GLN A 93 -3.90 -12.45 16.84
C GLN A 93 -2.89 -12.04 15.76
N ILE A 94 -1.87 -12.86 15.46
CA ILE A 94 -0.84 -12.52 14.48
C ILE A 94 -0.51 -13.71 13.59
N THR A 95 -0.48 -13.49 12.27
CA THR A 95 0.06 -14.41 11.28
C THR A 95 0.93 -13.69 10.26
N SER A 96 2.06 -14.31 9.87
CA SER A 96 2.96 -13.78 8.86
C SER A 96 2.40 -14.00 7.45
N THR A 97 2.64 -13.04 6.56
CA THR A 97 2.25 -13.10 5.14
C THR A 97 3.47 -12.88 4.23
N ILE A 98 3.40 -13.30 2.98
CA ILE A 98 4.43 -13.05 1.96
C ILE A 98 4.25 -11.62 1.39
N GLY A 99 4.30 -10.63 2.29
CA GLY A 99 3.92 -9.24 2.08
C GLY A 99 2.40 -9.01 2.17
N ALA A 100 1.98 -7.77 2.43
CA ALA A 100 0.57 -7.42 2.61
C ALA A 100 -0.30 -7.75 1.38
N LYS A 101 0.24 -7.63 0.17
CA LYS A 101 -0.51 -7.92 -1.07
C LYS A 101 -0.94 -9.38 -1.18
N GLU A 102 -0.07 -10.31 -0.85
CA GLU A 102 -0.41 -11.75 -0.79
C GLU A 102 -1.38 -12.00 0.36
N GLY A 103 -1.09 -11.41 1.53
CA GLY A 103 -1.96 -11.53 2.69
C GLY A 103 -3.41 -11.11 2.39
N LEU A 104 -3.60 -9.96 1.73
CA LEU A 104 -4.93 -9.49 1.33
C LEU A 104 -5.61 -10.43 0.30
N ALA A 105 -4.86 -10.91 -0.69
CA ALA A 105 -5.42 -11.81 -1.71
C ALA A 105 -5.91 -13.12 -1.08
N HIS A 106 -5.11 -13.73 -0.23
CA HIS A 106 -5.48 -14.96 0.49
C HIS A 106 -6.57 -14.71 1.54
N LEU A 107 -6.57 -13.52 2.17
CA LEU A 107 -7.62 -13.13 3.10
C LEU A 107 -8.98 -13.05 2.38
N MET A 108 -9.04 -12.51 1.17
CA MET A 108 -10.28 -12.50 0.38
C MET A 108 -10.76 -13.91 0.02
N TRP A 109 -9.86 -14.86 -0.26
CA TRP A 109 -10.25 -16.26 -0.48
C TRP A 109 -10.84 -16.93 0.75
N VAL A 110 -10.49 -16.46 1.95
CA VAL A 110 -11.07 -16.93 3.22
C VAL A 110 -12.43 -16.30 3.48
N LEU A 111 -12.58 -15.00 3.16
CA LEU A 111 -13.69 -14.19 3.63
C LEU A 111 -14.85 -14.08 2.64
N ALA A 112 -14.55 -14.07 1.32
CA ALA A 112 -15.53 -13.68 0.31
C ALA A 112 -15.76 -14.79 -0.72
N GLU A 113 -17.00 -14.92 -1.16
CA GLU A 113 -17.44 -15.84 -2.21
C GLU A 113 -18.52 -15.19 -3.09
N SER A 114 -18.98 -15.93 -4.10
CA SER A 114 -20.06 -15.47 -4.97
C SER A 114 -21.34 -15.24 -4.16
N GLY A 115 -21.94 -14.04 -4.33
CA GLY A 115 -23.09 -13.59 -3.56
C GLY A 115 -22.74 -12.61 -2.44
N ASP A 116 -21.50 -12.64 -1.94
CA ASP A 116 -21.05 -11.65 -0.96
C ASP A 116 -20.83 -10.26 -1.58
N THR A 117 -20.91 -9.22 -0.77
CA THR A 117 -20.58 -7.85 -1.15
C THR A 117 -19.35 -7.38 -0.37
N VAL A 118 -18.41 -6.76 -1.08
CA VAL A 118 -17.21 -6.11 -0.50
C VAL A 118 -17.21 -4.64 -0.90
N VAL A 119 -17.04 -3.74 0.07
CA VAL A 119 -16.91 -2.29 -0.17
C VAL A 119 -15.43 -1.91 -0.21
N VAL A 120 -15.03 -1.19 -1.26
CA VAL A 120 -13.66 -0.71 -1.48
C VAL A 120 -13.71 0.73 -2.02
N PRO A 121 -13.30 1.75 -1.25
CA PRO A 121 -13.22 3.11 -1.77
C PRO A 121 -12.29 3.22 -2.98
N THR A 122 -12.67 4.02 -3.98
CA THR A 122 -11.90 4.16 -5.23
C THR A 122 -11.65 5.65 -5.55
N PRO A 123 -10.52 6.03 -6.19
CA PRO A 123 -9.44 5.17 -6.70
C PRO A 123 -8.72 4.42 -5.59
N ALA A 124 -8.24 3.20 -5.84
CA ALA A 124 -7.61 2.35 -4.85
C ALA A 124 -6.41 1.58 -5.42
N TYR A 125 -5.54 1.09 -4.55
CA TYR A 125 -4.48 0.17 -4.98
C TYR A 125 -5.14 -1.08 -5.62
N PRO A 126 -4.76 -1.50 -6.83
CA PRO A 126 -5.53 -2.46 -7.63
C PRO A 126 -5.94 -3.75 -6.91
N ILE A 127 -5.08 -4.27 -6.01
CA ILE A 127 -5.38 -5.53 -5.31
C ILE A 127 -6.63 -5.43 -4.43
N HIS A 128 -6.95 -4.23 -3.90
CA HIS A 128 -8.12 -4.06 -3.02
C HIS A 128 -9.43 -4.40 -3.76
N ARG A 129 -9.51 -4.08 -5.06
CA ARG A 129 -10.68 -4.40 -5.89
C ARG A 129 -10.56 -5.77 -6.57
N VAL A 130 -9.35 -6.11 -7.02
CA VAL A 130 -9.11 -7.35 -7.79
C VAL A 130 -9.24 -8.58 -6.91
N ALA A 131 -8.72 -8.56 -5.68
CA ALA A 131 -8.76 -9.74 -4.81
C ALA A 131 -10.19 -10.21 -4.51
N PRO A 132 -11.14 -9.35 -4.06
CA PRO A 132 -12.52 -9.79 -3.88
C PRO A 132 -13.23 -10.13 -5.19
N ALA A 133 -12.97 -9.43 -6.30
CA ALA A 133 -13.54 -9.77 -7.60
C ALA A 133 -13.15 -11.18 -8.07
N LEU A 134 -11.92 -11.62 -7.82
CA LEU A 134 -11.43 -12.96 -8.15
C LEU A 134 -12.15 -14.07 -7.35
N THR A 135 -12.77 -13.76 -6.22
CA THR A 135 -13.60 -14.73 -5.47
C THR A 135 -15.03 -14.83 -6.01
N GLY A 136 -15.42 -13.94 -6.91
CA GLY A 136 -16.78 -13.82 -7.42
C GLY A 136 -17.68 -12.91 -6.58
N ALA A 137 -17.15 -12.24 -5.56
CA ALA A 137 -17.89 -11.27 -4.77
C ALA A 137 -18.20 -10.00 -5.57
N ARG A 138 -19.33 -9.36 -5.25
CA ARG A 138 -19.70 -8.06 -5.80
C ARG A 138 -18.88 -6.95 -5.09
N VAL A 139 -18.11 -6.19 -5.87
CA VAL A 139 -17.32 -5.07 -5.35
C VAL A 139 -18.09 -3.78 -5.54
N VAL A 140 -18.36 -3.06 -4.44
CA VAL A 140 -18.99 -1.73 -4.42
C VAL A 140 -17.91 -0.69 -4.15
N THR A 141 -17.83 0.33 -5.01
CA THR A 141 -16.72 1.28 -5.06
C THR A 141 -17.19 2.73 -4.81
N PRO A 142 -17.43 3.15 -3.54
CA PRO A 142 -17.68 4.56 -3.26
C PRO A 142 -16.45 5.40 -3.60
N LEU A 143 -16.65 6.67 -3.98
CA LEU A 143 -15.55 7.57 -4.26
C LEU A 143 -14.77 7.91 -2.98
N ALA A 144 -13.46 7.70 -2.99
CA ALA A 144 -12.57 7.98 -1.85
C ALA A 144 -12.54 9.46 -1.46
N SER A 145 -12.84 10.37 -2.41
CA SER A 145 -12.99 11.81 -2.13
C SER A 145 -14.11 12.16 -1.16
N GLY A 146 -15.09 11.27 -0.97
CA GLY A 146 -16.15 11.44 0.03
C GLY A 146 -15.76 10.99 1.44
N GLY A 147 -14.49 10.57 1.67
CA GLY A 147 -13.99 10.19 2.99
C GLY A 147 -14.74 9.01 3.61
N VAL A 148 -14.75 8.97 4.95
CA VAL A 148 -15.39 7.89 5.72
C VAL A 148 -16.92 7.91 5.59
N GLU A 149 -17.51 9.05 5.30
CA GLU A 149 -18.97 9.17 5.10
C GLU A 149 -19.43 8.44 3.83
N ALA A 150 -18.69 8.55 2.74
CA ALA A 150 -19.02 7.79 1.52
C ALA A 150 -18.90 6.27 1.73
N ILE A 151 -17.98 5.84 2.59
CA ILE A 151 -17.88 4.43 3.02
C ILE A 151 -19.13 4.04 3.81
N ALA A 152 -19.53 4.87 4.77
CA ALA A 152 -20.69 4.62 5.60
C ALA A 152 -22.00 4.54 4.79
N ASP A 153 -22.17 5.42 3.81
CA ASP A 153 -23.33 5.38 2.92
C ASP A 153 -23.36 4.13 2.05
N ALA A 154 -22.20 3.72 1.51
CA ALA A 154 -22.08 2.48 0.77
C ALA A 154 -22.37 1.24 1.65
N VAL A 155 -21.93 1.24 2.90
CA VAL A 155 -22.23 0.19 3.89
C VAL A 155 -23.74 0.12 4.15
N ARG A 156 -24.37 1.25 4.48
CA ARG A 156 -25.83 1.33 4.74
C ARG A 156 -26.67 0.85 3.56
N ALA A 157 -26.24 1.20 2.34
CA ALA A 157 -26.98 0.87 1.12
C ALA A 157 -26.80 -0.60 0.68
N ASN A 158 -25.69 -1.27 1.03
CA ASN A 158 -25.32 -2.54 0.42
C ASN A 158 -25.13 -3.69 1.42
N ASN A 159 -25.11 -3.41 2.72
CA ASN A 159 -24.88 -4.40 3.79
C ASN A 159 -23.71 -5.36 3.47
N PRO A 160 -22.48 -4.87 3.33
CA PRO A 160 -21.35 -5.69 2.90
C PRO A 160 -20.90 -6.67 4.00
N LYS A 161 -20.28 -7.76 3.60
CA LYS A 161 -19.58 -8.69 4.51
C LYS A 161 -18.21 -8.18 4.91
N VAL A 162 -17.53 -7.46 4.00
CA VAL A 162 -16.18 -6.92 4.20
C VAL A 162 -16.10 -5.49 3.69
N VAL A 163 -15.42 -4.64 4.43
CA VAL A 163 -15.01 -3.30 3.98
C VAL A 163 -13.48 -3.24 4.01
N ILE A 164 -12.84 -2.86 2.89
CA ILE A 164 -11.39 -2.70 2.79
C ILE A 164 -11.07 -1.22 2.78
N ILE A 165 -10.26 -0.77 3.72
CA ILE A 165 -9.73 0.60 3.79
C ILE A 165 -8.21 0.59 3.75
N SER A 166 -7.62 1.74 3.44
CA SER A 166 -6.18 1.96 3.50
C SER A 166 -5.91 3.42 3.86
N PHE A 167 -5.25 3.68 4.99
CA PHE A 167 -4.84 5.02 5.42
C PHE A 167 -3.48 4.93 6.14
N PRO A 168 -2.46 5.71 5.71
CA PRO A 168 -2.42 6.62 4.55
C PRO A 168 -2.68 5.92 3.23
N HIS A 169 -3.44 6.58 2.36
CA HIS A 169 -4.08 5.95 1.19
C HIS A 169 -3.20 5.98 -0.07
N ASN A 170 -3.11 4.88 -0.76
CA ASN A 170 -2.55 4.78 -2.10
C ASN A 170 -3.69 4.58 -3.13
N PRO A 171 -3.94 5.51 -4.06
CA PRO A 171 -3.02 6.54 -4.56
C PRO A 171 -3.23 7.95 -3.99
N THR A 172 -4.36 8.27 -3.38
CA THR A 172 -4.83 9.64 -3.11
C THR A 172 -4.07 10.37 -2.02
N THR A 173 -3.21 9.66 -1.27
CA THR A 173 -2.46 10.17 -0.12
C THR A 173 -3.32 10.63 1.07
N ALA A 174 -4.62 10.38 1.02
CA ALA A 174 -5.55 10.71 2.10
C ALA A 174 -5.11 10.03 3.42
N ILE A 175 -5.30 10.74 4.49
CA ILE A 175 -5.08 10.26 5.86
C ILE A 175 -6.42 10.12 6.58
N ALA A 176 -6.42 9.38 7.68
CA ALA A 176 -7.57 9.32 8.59
C ALA A 176 -7.16 9.71 10.00
N SER A 177 -8.09 10.28 10.76
CA SER A 177 -7.93 10.56 12.18
C SER A 177 -8.28 9.33 13.04
N ALA A 178 -7.95 9.37 14.34
CA ALA A 178 -8.33 8.33 15.28
C ALA A 178 -9.86 8.26 15.44
N GLU A 179 -10.53 9.40 15.39
CA GLU A 179 -11.99 9.51 15.47
C GLU A 179 -12.67 8.87 14.24
N GLU A 180 -12.11 9.06 13.05
CA GLU A 180 -12.60 8.42 11.82
C GLU A 180 -12.41 6.90 11.86
N MET A 181 -11.28 6.41 12.41
CA MET A 181 -11.08 4.98 12.62
C MET A 181 -12.07 4.42 13.64
N GLN A 182 -12.33 5.13 14.75
CA GLN A 182 -13.34 4.73 15.73
C GLN A 182 -14.73 4.67 15.10
N PHE A 183 -15.10 5.69 14.31
CA PHE A 183 -16.37 5.71 13.59
C PHE A 183 -16.56 4.48 12.69
N LEU A 184 -15.51 4.09 11.94
CA LEU A 184 -15.57 2.90 11.08
C LEU A 184 -15.66 1.59 11.88
N VAL A 185 -15.02 1.51 13.04
CA VAL A 185 -15.13 0.35 13.95
C VAL A 185 -16.52 0.26 14.54
N ASP A 186 -17.09 1.37 15.00
CA ASP A 186 -18.45 1.41 15.54
C ASP A 186 -19.48 1.00 14.47
N LEU A 187 -19.32 1.49 13.25
CA LEU A 187 -20.15 1.10 12.12
C LEU A 187 -19.99 -0.39 11.78
N ALA A 188 -18.76 -0.93 11.87
CA ALA A 188 -18.49 -2.35 11.63
C ALA A 188 -19.19 -3.24 12.65
N ARG A 189 -19.21 -2.84 13.92
CA ARG A 189 -19.93 -3.54 14.98
C ARG A 189 -21.45 -3.42 14.82
N GLU A 190 -21.96 -2.22 14.49
CA GLU A 190 -23.40 -1.99 14.29
C GLU A 190 -23.96 -2.81 13.13
N ARG A 191 -23.18 -2.88 12.02
CA ARG A 191 -23.61 -3.52 10.76
C ARG A 191 -23.06 -4.92 10.54
N GLU A 192 -22.30 -5.46 11.49
CA GLU A 192 -21.78 -6.83 11.52
C GLU A 192 -20.93 -7.18 10.30
N PHE A 193 -20.08 -6.24 9.79
CA PHE A 193 -19.09 -6.53 8.74
C PHE A 193 -17.66 -6.60 9.30
N LEU A 194 -16.77 -7.24 8.55
CA LEU A 194 -15.34 -7.24 8.86
C LEU A 194 -14.66 -6.02 8.23
N LEU A 195 -14.01 -5.21 9.05
CA LEU A 195 -13.17 -4.10 8.62
C LEU A 195 -11.73 -4.60 8.38
N VAL A 196 -11.24 -4.46 7.15
CA VAL A 196 -9.87 -4.82 6.74
C VAL A 196 -9.10 -3.55 6.44
N HIS A 197 -8.06 -3.26 7.22
CA HIS A 197 -7.19 -2.11 7.01
C HIS A 197 -5.86 -2.53 6.37
N ASP A 198 -5.60 -2.06 5.14
CA ASP A 198 -4.27 -2.15 4.53
C ASP A 198 -3.41 -0.99 5.04
N PHE A 199 -2.57 -1.26 6.03
CA PHE A 199 -1.74 -0.30 6.74
C PHE A 199 -0.29 -0.30 6.24
N ALA A 200 -0.10 -0.48 4.93
CA ALA A 200 1.22 -0.58 4.32
C ALA A 200 2.07 0.70 4.46
N TYR A 201 1.47 1.85 4.73
CA TYR A 201 2.13 3.15 4.92
C TYR A 201 2.08 3.64 6.36
N ALA A 202 1.94 2.75 7.33
CA ALA A 202 1.85 3.03 8.75
C ALA A 202 2.90 4.03 9.27
N ASP A 203 4.14 3.89 8.80
CA ASP A 203 5.27 4.69 9.26
C ASP A 203 5.72 5.78 8.26
N ILE A 204 5.01 5.96 7.14
CA ILE A 204 5.33 6.99 6.16
C ILE A 204 4.33 8.13 6.27
N ALA A 205 4.59 9.01 7.21
CA ALA A 205 3.81 10.22 7.45
C ALA A 205 4.71 11.39 7.80
N PHE A 206 4.24 12.61 7.53
CA PHE A 206 5.04 13.83 7.56
C PHE A 206 4.43 14.86 8.50
N ASP A 207 5.23 15.89 8.85
CA ASP A 207 4.77 17.09 9.54
C ASP A 207 4.05 16.81 10.88
N GLY A 208 4.49 15.78 11.60
CA GLY A 208 3.94 15.39 12.91
C GLY A 208 2.68 14.54 12.86
N HIS A 209 2.14 14.26 11.67
CA HIS A 209 1.02 13.31 11.55
C HIS A 209 1.47 11.89 11.93
N ARG A 210 0.63 11.22 12.70
CA ARG A 210 0.82 9.81 13.09
C ARG A 210 -0.40 9.01 12.65
N PRO A 211 -0.28 8.14 11.63
CA PRO A 211 -1.40 7.33 11.18
C PRO A 211 -1.91 6.41 12.30
N PRO A 212 -3.22 6.44 12.61
CA PRO A 212 -3.77 5.55 13.62
C PRO A 212 -3.89 4.13 13.09
N SER A 213 -3.52 3.14 13.91
CA SER A 213 -3.91 1.75 13.67
C SER A 213 -5.41 1.59 13.93
N VAL A 214 -6.14 0.91 13.06
CA VAL A 214 -7.55 0.60 13.29
C VAL A 214 -7.72 -0.27 14.54
N LEU A 215 -6.70 -1.07 14.89
CA LEU A 215 -6.73 -1.93 16.06
C LEU A 215 -6.60 -1.16 17.40
N ALA A 216 -6.26 0.12 17.34
CA ALA A 216 -6.25 0.98 18.53
C ALA A 216 -7.66 1.52 18.89
N ALA A 217 -8.63 1.42 17.98
CA ALA A 217 -10.01 1.83 18.24
C ALA A 217 -10.71 0.86 19.20
N GLU A 218 -11.59 1.38 20.05
CA GLU A 218 -12.35 0.57 21.01
C GLU A 218 -13.29 -0.40 20.27
N GLY A 219 -13.24 -1.68 20.64
CA GLY A 219 -14.05 -2.73 20.00
C GLY A 219 -13.46 -3.29 18.69
N ALA A 220 -12.33 -2.79 18.20
CA ALA A 220 -11.71 -3.26 16.95
C ALA A 220 -11.37 -4.76 16.96
N ALA A 221 -11.00 -5.31 18.11
CA ALA A 221 -10.69 -6.74 18.26
C ALA A 221 -11.86 -7.67 17.90
N GLU A 222 -13.09 -7.16 17.89
CA GLU A 222 -14.31 -7.91 17.57
C GLU A 222 -14.62 -7.92 16.05
N CYS A 223 -14.17 -6.91 15.31
CA CYS A 223 -14.63 -6.69 13.94
C CYS A 223 -13.54 -6.24 12.95
N ALA A 224 -12.27 -6.09 13.37
CA ALA A 224 -11.23 -5.58 12.50
C ALA A 224 -10.00 -6.49 12.43
N VAL A 225 -9.33 -6.41 11.26
CA VAL A 225 -7.98 -6.92 11.02
C VAL A 225 -7.16 -5.90 10.25
N GLU A 226 -5.86 -5.93 10.45
CA GLU A 226 -4.91 -4.99 9.86
C GLU A 226 -3.75 -5.71 9.19
N LEU A 227 -3.40 -5.28 7.98
CA LEU A 227 -2.26 -5.77 7.21
C LEU A 227 -1.12 -4.76 7.30
N TYR A 228 -0.05 -5.12 8.01
CA TYR A 228 1.17 -4.34 8.07
C TYR A 228 2.27 -4.94 7.18
N SER A 229 3.19 -4.12 6.69
CA SER A 229 4.25 -4.57 5.79
C SER A 229 5.58 -3.86 6.04
N LEU A 230 6.66 -4.64 6.13
CA LEU A 230 8.01 -4.08 6.19
C LEU A 230 8.47 -3.49 4.84
N THR A 231 7.70 -3.70 3.79
CA THR A 231 7.99 -3.22 2.42
C THR A 231 8.32 -1.73 2.39
N LYS A 232 7.52 -0.91 3.08
CA LYS A 232 7.63 0.55 3.06
C LYS A 232 8.38 1.07 4.28
N SER A 233 7.99 0.65 5.46
CA SER A 233 8.55 1.10 6.74
C SER A 233 10.05 0.77 6.90
N PHE A 234 10.52 -0.30 6.28
CA PHE A 234 11.91 -0.76 6.37
C PHE A 234 12.60 -0.93 5.02
N SER A 235 12.04 -0.39 3.93
CA SER A 235 12.60 -0.56 2.56
C SER A 235 12.86 -2.02 2.19
N MET A 236 12.03 -2.95 2.67
CA MET A 236 12.20 -4.40 2.49
C MET A 236 11.25 -4.95 1.42
N ALA A 237 11.08 -4.25 0.29
CA ALA A 237 10.13 -4.61 -0.75
C ALA A 237 10.35 -6.02 -1.33
N GLY A 238 11.58 -6.35 -1.68
CA GLY A 238 11.97 -7.65 -2.25
C GLY A 238 11.96 -8.81 -1.25
N TRP A 239 11.95 -8.52 0.05
CA TRP A 239 11.99 -9.53 1.12
C TRP A 239 10.66 -10.23 1.33
N ARG A 240 9.56 -9.62 0.90
CA ARG A 240 8.21 -10.17 0.98
C ARG A 240 7.78 -10.53 2.42
N VAL A 241 7.88 -9.58 3.34
CA VAL A 241 7.46 -9.75 4.75
C VAL A 241 6.32 -8.79 5.07
N GLY A 242 5.24 -9.35 5.58
CA GLY A 242 4.08 -8.64 6.12
C GLY A 242 3.39 -9.48 7.17
N PHE A 243 2.36 -8.90 7.78
CA PHE A 243 1.58 -9.56 8.83
C PHE A 243 0.11 -9.21 8.67
N LEU A 244 -0.76 -10.16 9.05
CA LEU A 244 -2.14 -9.91 9.40
C LEU A 244 -2.25 -9.95 10.92
N SER A 245 -2.84 -8.91 11.51
CA SER A 245 -3.07 -8.80 12.95
C SER A 245 -4.54 -8.45 13.22
N GLY A 246 -5.08 -8.83 14.38
CA GLY A 246 -6.41 -8.45 14.84
C GLY A 246 -7.29 -9.63 15.22
N ARG A 247 -8.52 -9.65 14.74
CA ARG A 247 -9.57 -10.61 15.13
C ARG A 247 -9.10 -12.07 15.02
N PRO A 248 -9.11 -12.85 16.14
CA PRO A 248 -8.42 -14.15 16.21
C PRO A 248 -8.93 -15.22 15.26
N ASP A 249 -10.25 -15.31 15.05
CA ASP A 249 -10.85 -16.31 14.15
C ASP A 249 -10.47 -16.07 12.69
N VAL A 250 -10.37 -14.81 12.26
CA VAL A 250 -9.91 -14.41 10.92
C VAL A 250 -8.41 -14.73 10.74
N VAL A 251 -7.60 -14.43 11.75
CA VAL A 251 -6.17 -14.80 11.76
C VAL A 251 -5.98 -16.32 11.69
N ALA A 252 -6.77 -17.08 12.44
CA ALA A 252 -6.75 -18.54 12.41
C ALA A 252 -7.16 -19.09 11.04
N ALA A 253 -8.20 -18.51 10.43
CA ALA A 253 -8.69 -18.93 9.11
C ALA A 253 -7.66 -18.68 8.00
N LEU A 254 -7.01 -17.50 7.98
CA LEU A 254 -5.91 -17.22 7.04
C LEU A 254 -4.72 -18.15 7.29
N THR A 255 -4.34 -18.38 8.55
CA THR A 255 -3.26 -19.31 8.90
C THR A 255 -3.55 -20.72 8.40
N LYS A 256 -4.80 -21.18 8.54
CA LYS A 256 -5.24 -22.49 8.03
C LYS A 256 -5.11 -22.55 6.50
N LEU A 257 -5.58 -21.54 5.77
CA LEU A 257 -5.43 -21.50 4.32
C LEU A 257 -3.96 -21.57 3.91
N LYS A 258 -3.10 -20.73 4.53
CA LYS A 258 -1.66 -20.68 4.25
C LYS A 258 -0.96 -22.03 4.51
N SER A 259 -1.39 -22.81 5.47
CA SER A 259 -0.81 -24.14 5.73
C SER A 259 -1.02 -25.14 4.58
N TYR A 260 -1.98 -24.89 3.70
CA TYR A 260 -2.22 -25.67 2.48
C TYR A 260 -1.54 -25.10 1.24
N LEU A 261 -1.16 -23.80 1.26
CA LEU A 261 -0.70 -23.09 0.07
C LEU A 261 0.84 -22.88 0.03
N ASP A 262 1.49 -22.48 1.13
CA ASP A 262 2.83 -21.91 1.02
C ASP A 262 3.84 -22.23 2.13
N TYR A 263 3.51 -22.79 3.26
CA TYR A 263 4.42 -22.98 4.41
C TYR A 263 5.15 -21.69 4.89
N GLY A 264 4.74 -20.51 4.42
CA GLY A 264 5.26 -19.23 4.86
C GLY A 264 6.60 -18.80 4.22
N THR A 265 7.15 -17.70 4.74
CA THR A 265 8.38 -17.07 4.25
C THR A 265 9.62 -17.82 4.70
N PHE A 266 10.67 -17.83 3.87
CA PHE A 266 11.99 -18.39 4.16
C PHE A 266 12.50 -17.93 5.54
N GLN A 267 12.90 -18.88 6.40
CA GLN A 267 13.19 -18.61 7.81
C GLN A 267 14.26 -17.54 8.06
N PRO A 268 15.39 -17.47 7.32
CA PRO A 268 16.37 -16.39 7.45
C PRO A 268 15.77 -14.99 7.27
N ILE A 269 14.81 -14.82 6.36
CA ILE A 269 14.10 -13.54 6.16
C ILE A 269 13.30 -13.20 7.42
N GLN A 270 12.62 -14.16 8.01
CA GLN A 270 11.85 -13.95 9.25
C GLN A 270 12.77 -13.55 10.43
N ILE A 271 13.95 -14.19 10.54
CA ILE A 271 14.96 -13.86 11.55
C ILE A 271 15.48 -12.43 11.36
N ALA A 272 15.75 -12.03 10.13
CA ALA A 272 16.20 -10.67 9.82
C ALA A 272 15.09 -9.63 10.07
N ALA A 273 13.82 -9.98 9.80
CA ALA A 273 12.68 -9.12 10.11
C ALA A 273 12.52 -8.87 11.62
N ILE A 274 12.81 -9.87 12.47
CA ILE A 274 12.85 -9.68 13.93
C ILE A 274 13.87 -8.60 14.31
N VAL A 275 15.08 -8.67 13.72
CA VAL A 275 16.13 -7.67 13.98
C VAL A 275 15.72 -6.29 13.47
N ALA A 276 15.11 -6.20 12.28
CA ALA A 276 14.58 -4.92 11.79
C ALA A 276 13.58 -4.29 12.77
N LEU A 277 12.59 -5.07 13.27
CA LEU A 277 11.57 -4.59 14.18
C LEU A 277 12.10 -4.22 15.58
N ARG A 278 13.14 -4.90 16.07
CA ARG A 278 13.66 -4.71 17.43
C ARG A 278 14.85 -3.77 17.52
N GLU A 279 15.72 -3.79 16.52
CA GLU A 279 17.04 -3.15 16.60
C GLU A 279 17.23 -2.01 15.58
N ALA A 280 16.33 -1.86 14.59
CA ALA A 280 16.33 -0.75 13.64
C ALA A 280 15.09 0.15 13.81
N GLN A 281 14.72 0.47 15.05
CA GLN A 281 13.49 1.18 15.37
C GLN A 281 13.46 2.62 14.85
N ASP A 282 14.62 3.26 14.71
CA ASP A 282 14.75 4.63 14.21
C ASP A 282 14.70 4.70 12.67
N TYR A 283 14.94 3.56 12.00
CA TYR A 283 15.03 3.51 10.53
C TYR A 283 13.76 4.04 9.81
N PRO A 284 12.51 3.73 10.23
CA PRO A 284 11.32 4.31 9.60
C PRO A 284 11.30 5.84 9.64
N ALA A 285 11.74 6.44 10.75
CA ALA A 285 11.82 7.91 10.88
C ALA A 285 12.92 8.50 9.97
N GLU A 286 14.06 7.82 9.84
CA GLU A 286 15.16 8.25 8.96
C GLU A 286 14.71 8.29 7.49
N ILE A 287 14.09 7.22 6.99
CA ILE A 287 13.60 7.18 5.60
C ILE A 287 12.42 8.13 5.38
N CYS A 288 11.58 8.32 6.39
CA CYS A 288 10.45 9.25 6.34
C CYS A 288 10.95 10.69 6.10
N GLU A 289 12.03 11.11 6.75
CA GLU A 289 12.63 12.42 6.53
C GLU A 289 13.17 12.57 5.09
N ILE A 290 13.76 11.52 4.52
CA ILE A 290 14.20 11.53 3.11
C ILE A 290 12.99 11.70 2.19
N TYR A 291 11.90 10.96 2.42
CA TYR A 291 10.67 11.11 1.63
C TYR A 291 10.03 12.49 1.81
N ARG A 292 10.09 13.08 2.99
CA ARG A 292 9.60 14.43 3.25
C ARG A 292 10.36 15.48 2.40
N LEU A 293 11.70 15.40 2.38
CA LEU A 293 12.53 16.28 1.56
C LEU A 293 12.22 16.14 0.06
N ARG A 294 12.04 14.92 -0.41
CA ARG A 294 11.67 14.61 -1.81
C ARG A 294 10.26 15.13 -2.16
N ARG A 295 9.29 14.96 -1.25
CA ARG A 295 7.95 15.53 -1.36
C ARG A 295 8.03 17.05 -1.54
N ASP A 296 8.75 17.71 -0.65
CA ASP A 296 8.88 19.16 -0.67
C ASP A 296 9.59 19.66 -1.94
N ALA A 297 10.62 18.92 -2.41
CA ALA A 297 11.29 19.23 -3.66
C ALA A 297 10.36 19.10 -4.88
N LEU A 298 9.54 18.04 -4.91
CA LEU A 298 8.57 17.79 -5.99
C LEU A 298 7.47 18.86 -5.98
N CYS A 299 6.78 19.05 -4.85
CA CYS A 299 5.67 20.01 -4.76
C CYS A 299 6.11 21.43 -5.08
N ARG A 300 7.23 21.91 -4.49
CA ARG A 300 7.81 23.23 -4.85
C ARG A 300 8.24 23.31 -6.32
N GLY A 301 8.70 22.20 -6.89
CA GLY A 301 9.10 22.16 -8.30
C GLY A 301 7.92 22.26 -9.25
N LEU A 302 6.82 21.55 -8.95
CA LEU A 302 5.57 21.59 -9.69
C LEU A 302 4.89 22.97 -9.57
N ASP A 303 4.86 23.56 -8.37
CA ASP A 303 4.33 24.89 -8.15
C ASP A 303 5.05 25.95 -9.02
N ARG A 304 6.40 25.92 -9.08
CA ARG A 304 7.18 26.78 -10.00
C ARG A 304 6.92 26.50 -11.48
N ALA A 305 6.36 25.35 -11.81
CA ALA A 305 5.93 25.01 -13.15
C ALA A 305 4.47 25.45 -13.45
N GLY A 306 3.80 26.12 -12.51
CA GLY A 306 2.40 26.50 -12.63
C GLY A 306 1.43 25.35 -12.38
N TRP A 307 1.91 24.28 -11.78
CA TRP A 307 1.11 23.10 -11.42
C TRP A 307 1.07 22.95 -9.90
N HIS A 308 0.10 23.60 -9.29
CA HIS A 308 -0.04 23.58 -7.83
C HIS A 308 -0.52 22.21 -7.34
N VAL A 309 0.16 21.68 -6.32
CA VAL A 309 -0.20 20.44 -5.64
C VAL A 309 0.06 20.59 -4.16
N ASP A 310 -0.94 20.35 -3.32
CA ASP A 310 -0.79 20.37 -1.86
C ASP A 310 0.17 19.26 -1.40
N PRO A 311 1.16 19.57 -0.53
CA PRO A 311 2.05 18.55 0.00
C PRO A 311 1.27 17.52 0.84
N PRO A 312 1.32 16.22 0.48
CA PRO A 312 0.63 15.19 1.25
C PRO A 312 1.23 14.99 2.64
N LEU A 313 0.40 14.59 3.60
CA LEU A 313 0.81 14.27 4.97
C LEU A 313 1.20 12.80 5.16
N GLY A 314 1.05 11.96 4.16
CA GLY A 314 1.41 10.55 4.25
C GLY A 314 1.68 9.90 2.90
N THR A 315 2.18 8.70 2.93
CA THR A 315 2.66 7.87 1.82
C THR A 315 3.97 8.35 1.18
N MET A 316 4.52 7.55 0.28
CA MET A 316 5.66 7.92 -0.57
C MET A 316 5.21 8.40 -1.96
N PHE A 317 4.04 9.06 -2.03
CA PHE A 317 3.43 9.52 -3.28
C PHE A 317 2.99 10.97 -3.19
N VAL A 318 2.80 11.57 -4.37
CA VAL A 318 2.06 12.81 -4.57
C VAL A 318 0.97 12.51 -5.59
N TRP A 319 -0.28 12.84 -5.26
CA TRP A 319 -1.45 12.67 -6.10
C TRP A 319 -1.82 14.03 -6.68
N ALA A 320 -1.57 14.21 -7.97
CA ALA A 320 -1.69 15.51 -8.62
C ALA A 320 -2.85 15.51 -9.62
N GLU A 321 -3.75 16.46 -9.47
CA GLU A 321 -4.80 16.73 -10.47
C GLU A 321 -4.14 17.18 -11.78
N ILE A 322 -4.61 16.67 -12.91
CA ILE A 322 -4.11 17.06 -14.23
C ILE A 322 -4.40 18.54 -14.48
N PRO A 323 -3.42 19.35 -14.92
CA PRO A 323 -3.66 20.76 -15.24
C PRO A 323 -4.82 20.93 -16.23
N GLU A 324 -5.68 21.92 -15.99
CA GLU A 324 -6.96 22.14 -16.70
C GLU A 324 -6.83 22.00 -18.22
N ARG A 325 -5.80 22.61 -18.82
CA ARG A 325 -5.57 22.57 -20.27
C ARG A 325 -5.33 21.16 -20.85
N TYR A 326 -5.01 20.19 -20.01
CA TYR A 326 -4.74 18.79 -20.39
C TYR A 326 -5.80 17.81 -19.85
N ARG A 327 -6.80 18.29 -19.13
CA ARG A 327 -7.80 17.44 -18.46
C ARG A 327 -8.53 16.51 -19.43
N GLU A 328 -8.86 17.00 -20.63
CA GLU A 328 -9.56 16.22 -21.66
C GLU A 328 -8.76 15.05 -22.23
N LEU A 329 -7.43 15.04 -22.04
CA LEU A 329 -6.61 13.89 -22.45
C LEU A 329 -6.87 12.64 -21.60
N GLY A 330 -7.36 12.81 -20.36
CA GLY A 330 -7.37 11.75 -19.37
C GLY A 330 -5.97 11.41 -18.86
N SER A 331 -5.93 10.63 -17.80
CA SER A 331 -4.67 10.38 -17.07
C SER A 331 -3.66 9.50 -17.83
N LEU A 332 -4.14 8.57 -18.65
CA LEU A 332 -3.24 7.71 -19.43
C LEU A 332 -2.49 8.52 -20.49
N GLU A 333 -3.19 9.24 -21.36
CA GLU A 333 -2.55 10.02 -22.42
C GLU A 333 -1.71 11.15 -21.83
N PHE A 334 -2.12 11.76 -20.73
CA PHE A 334 -1.30 12.76 -20.06
C PHE A 334 -0.01 12.17 -19.47
N ALA A 335 -0.06 10.97 -18.86
CA ALA A 335 1.15 10.27 -18.41
C ALA A 335 2.09 9.91 -19.57
N LEU A 336 1.54 9.47 -20.70
CA LEU A 336 2.31 9.19 -21.92
C LEU A 336 2.93 10.47 -22.51
N LEU A 337 2.21 11.59 -22.48
CA LEU A 337 2.71 12.91 -22.90
C LEU A 337 3.91 13.34 -22.04
N LEU A 338 3.80 13.23 -20.71
CA LEU A 338 4.91 13.53 -19.79
C LEU A 338 6.13 12.65 -20.09
N ALA A 339 5.94 11.36 -20.36
CA ALA A 339 7.04 10.46 -20.70
C ALA A 339 7.70 10.84 -22.03
N ARG A 340 6.93 11.13 -23.08
CA ARG A 340 7.44 11.46 -24.42
C ARG A 340 8.10 12.83 -24.48
N GLU A 341 7.47 13.86 -23.92
CA GLU A 341 7.88 15.26 -24.10
C GLU A 341 8.75 15.80 -22.97
N ALA A 342 8.60 15.27 -21.76
CA ALA A 342 9.39 15.70 -20.60
C ALA A 342 10.39 14.65 -20.10
N ASN A 343 10.39 13.43 -20.63
CA ASN A 343 11.14 12.28 -20.11
C ASN A 343 10.83 11.98 -18.62
N VAL A 344 9.59 12.19 -18.21
CA VAL A 344 9.13 11.94 -16.83
C VAL A 344 8.01 10.91 -16.88
N ALA A 345 8.25 9.73 -16.32
CA ALA A 345 7.23 8.70 -16.19
C ALA A 345 6.48 8.87 -14.86
N VAL A 346 5.14 8.82 -14.91
CA VAL A 346 4.22 8.86 -13.76
C VAL A 346 3.18 7.76 -13.87
N SER A 347 2.50 7.42 -12.79
CA SER A 347 1.37 6.48 -12.86
C SER A 347 0.09 7.20 -13.26
N PRO A 348 -0.62 6.75 -14.31
CA PRO A 348 -1.93 7.29 -14.66
C PRO A 348 -2.99 6.91 -13.62
N GLY A 349 -3.82 7.86 -13.25
CA GLY A 349 -4.82 7.68 -12.18
C GLY A 349 -5.90 6.68 -12.52
N ILE A 350 -6.28 6.54 -13.79
CA ILE A 350 -7.27 5.52 -14.24
C ILE A 350 -6.85 4.10 -13.87
N GLY A 351 -5.53 3.83 -13.72
CA GLY A 351 -5.00 2.55 -13.28
C GLY A 351 -5.40 2.18 -11.85
N PHE A 352 -5.88 3.13 -11.07
CA PHE A 352 -6.37 2.92 -9.72
C PHE A 352 -7.90 2.80 -9.65
N GLY A 353 -8.60 3.00 -10.78
CA GLY A 353 -10.05 2.84 -10.92
C GLY A 353 -10.81 4.15 -11.00
N ASP A 354 -12.12 4.04 -10.85
CA ASP A 354 -13.06 5.14 -10.99
C ASP A 354 -12.70 6.32 -10.07
N GLY A 355 -12.86 7.54 -10.57
CA GLY A 355 -12.43 8.76 -9.88
C GLY A 355 -10.94 9.06 -9.96
N GLY A 356 -10.13 8.17 -10.58
CA GLY A 356 -8.70 8.39 -10.74
C GLY A 356 -8.29 9.11 -12.03
N ASP A 357 -9.14 9.11 -13.06
CA ASP A 357 -8.74 9.54 -14.42
C ASP A 357 -8.38 11.03 -14.54
N GLY A 358 -8.85 11.87 -13.63
CA GLY A 358 -8.44 13.29 -13.58
C GLY A 358 -7.08 13.55 -12.92
N HIS A 359 -6.31 12.52 -12.57
CA HIS A 359 -5.09 12.65 -11.76
C HIS A 359 -3.94 11.79 -12.29
N VAL A 360 -2.71 12.15 -11.89
CA VAL A 360 -1.53 11.30 -11.99
C VAL A 360 -0.87 11.16 -10.61
N ARG A 361 -0.21 10.01 -10.40
CA ARG A 361 0.52 9.76 -9.16
C ARG A 361 2.02 9.80 -9.42
N PHE A 362 2.73 10.64 -8.68
CA PHE A 362 4.18 10.65 -8.60
C PHE A 362 4.65 9.79 -7.42
N ALA A 363 5.70 9.01 -7.60
CA ALA A 363 6.39 8.28 -6.55
C ALA A 363 7.68 9.02 -6.14
N LEU A 364 7.94 9.12 -4.85
CA LEU A 364 9.10 9.82 -4.28
C LEU A 364 10.35 8.93 -4.21
N VAL A 365 10.63 8.22 -5.31
CA VAL A 365 11.67 7.18 -5.39
C VAL A 365 12.95 7.63 -6.11
N GLU A 366 13.10 8.92 -6.36
CA GLU A 366 14.29 9.55 -6.91
C GLU A 366 14.83 10.60 -5.94
N ASN A 367 16.12 10.90 -6.00
CA ASN A 367 16.72 11.95 -5.17
C ASN A 367 16.24 13.35 -5.59
N GLU A 368 16.44 14.35 -4.72
CA GLU A 368 15.96 15.72 -4.93
C GLU A 368 16.54 16.37 -6.20
N GLN A 369 17.77 15.98 -6.61
CA GLN A 369 18.40 16.50 -7.83
C GLN A 369 17.64 15.99 -9.07
N ARG A 370 17.33 14.69 -9.11
CA ARG A 370 16.54 14.07 -10.19
C ARG A 370 15.11 14.60 -10.22
N ILE A 371 14.48 14.75 -9.06
CA ILE A 371 13.17 15.39 -8.92
C ILE A 371 13.20 16.82 -9.47
N GLY A 372 14.25 17.59 -9.14
CA GLY A 372 14.44 18.93 -9.68
C GLY A 372 14.66 18.95 -11.20
N GLN A 373 15.30 17.94 -11.78
CA GLN A 373 15.40 17.78 -13.25
C GLN A 373 14.03 17.50 -13.85
N ALA A 374 13.27 16.56 -13.26
CA ALA A 374 11.91 16.20 -13.72
C ALA A 374 10.99 17.42 -13.72
N THR A 375 10.92 18.19 -12.63
CA THR A 375 10.02 19.34 -12.54
C THR A 375 10.41 20.49 -13.49
N ARG A 376 11.71 20.69 -13.78
CA ARG A 376 12.15 21.64 -14.82
C ARG A 376 11.75 21.18 -16.22
N ALA A 377 11.79 19.88 -16.50
CA ALA A 377 11.36 19.33 -17.80
C ALA A 377 9.82 19.44 -17.95
N VAL A 378 9.08 19.15 -16.87
CA VAL A 378 7.62 19.36 -16.82
C VAL A 378 7.29 20.84 -17.06
N LYS A 379 7.99 21.78 -16.41
CA LYS A 379 7.80 23.21 -16.63
C LYS A 379 7.94 23.59 -18.12
N LYS A 380 9.00 23.13 -18.78
CA LYS A 380 9.20 23.39 -20.21
C LYS A 380 8.07 22.86 -21.10
N LEU A 381 7.42 21.76 -20.69
CA LEU A 381 6.25 21.23 -21.41
C LEU A 381 5.03 22.09 -21.15
N LEU A 382 4.81 22.51 -19.89
CA LEU A 382 3.62 23.30 -19.51
C LEU A 382 3.70 24.76 -20.02
N ASP A 383 4.87 25.31 -20.26
CA ASP A 383 5.09 26.66 -20.80
C ASP A 383 4.87 26.75 -22.34
N ARG A 384 4.69 25.62 -23.06
CA ARG A 384 4.36 25.55 -24.51
C ARG A 384 2.86 25.75 -24.76
#